data_3a0a172122f952faae153cd6fe136985
#
_entry.id   3a0a172122f952faae153cd6fe136985
#
_cell.length_a   1.000
_cell.length_b   1.000
_cell.length_c   1.000
_cell.angle_alpha   90.00
_cell.angle_beta   90.00
_cell.angle_gamma   90.00
#
_symmetry.space_group_name_H-M   'P 1'
#
loop_
_entity.id
_entity.type
_entity.pdbx_description
1 polymer ?
#
loop_
_entity_poly.entity_id
_entity_poly.type
_entity_poly.pdbx_seq_one_letter_code
_entity_poly.pdbx_strand_id
1 'polypeptide(L)'
;DGLKKDNFHITLKRTLHDGIKYYQIEELEEALEGADLILGGVSSFGLDWFCDEILPVLPEDVPLLTVTKGMVDLDDGTLVPYPHIFEQRQPEGKHINFNAIGGPCTSYELADHDDSHVAFCGKDMETLKFIKSLLTTDYYHISLSTDVVGVECAVAMKNAYALGVSLAVGLAEKRDGEIGAVHYNSQAALFGQGVKEMIHLLELIHGGPENIIHGAGDLYVTVFGGRTRKIGTLLGRGLTFDQAMEELQGVTLESIVIATRTARAVRKLAERGVVSLDDFPLLMHVDAIINEGA
;
A
#
# COMPACT_ATOMS: atom_id res chain seq x y z
N ASP A 1 4.76 -25.56 -0.86
CA ASP A 1 5.46 -26.84 -1.06
C ASP A 1 6.70 -26.75 -1.95
N GLY A 2 6.72 -25.91 -2.98
CA GLY A 2 7.90 -25.74 -3.87
C GLY A 2 9.09 -25.11 -3.16
N LEU A 3 8.88 -24.07 -2.36
CA LEU A 3 9.95 -23.43 -1.57
C LEU A 3 10.58 -24.43 -0.59
N LYS A 4 9.77 -25.19 0.14
CA LYS A 4 10.23 -26.18 1.15
C LYS A 4 11.06 -27.29 0.51
N LYS A 5 10.79 -27.63 -0.76
CA LYS A 5 11.47 -28.71 -1.48
C LYS A 5 12.78 -28.28 -2.14
N ASP A 6 12.75 -27.17 -2.84
CA ASP A 6 13.83 -26.79 -3.78
C ASP A 6 14.51 -25.48 -3.35
N ASN A 7 14.09 -24.84 -2.26
CA ASN A 7 14.54 -23.52 -1.79
C ASN A 7 14.52 -22.44 -2.91
N PHE A 8 13.61 -22.62 -3.89
CA PHE A 8 13.53 -21.79 -5.08
C PHE A 8 12.24 -20.95 -5.11
N HIS A 9 12.40 -19.64 -5.19
CA HIS A 9 11.27 -18.71 -5.28
C HIS A 9 10.85 -18.51 -6.74
N ILE A 10 9.68 -19.04 -7.10
CA ILE A 10 9.20 -19.08 -8.50
C ILE A 10 9.05 -17.68 -9.10
N THR A 11 8.49 -16.72 -8.36
CA THR A 11 8.28 -15.36 -8.87
C THR A 11 9.58 -14.58 -9.02
N LEU A 12 10.48 -14.69 -8.06
CA LEU A 12 11.81 -14.05 -8.12
C LEU A 12 12.80 -14.82 -9.01
N LYS A 13 12.45 -16.05 -9.40
CA LYS A 13 13.28 -16.96 -10.24
C LYS A 13 14.72 -17.15 -9.70
N ARG A 14 14.83 -17.30 -8.38
CA ARG A 14 16.14 -17.50 -7.72
C ARG A 14 16.04 -18.44 -6.52
N THR A 15 17.15 -19.08 -6.21
CA THR A 15 17.33 -19.85 -4.99
C THR A 15 17.50 -18.88 -3.82
N LEU A 16 16.82 -19.16 -2.71
CA LEU A 16 16.92 -18.37 -1.48
C LEU A 16 18.11 -18.86 -0.63
N HIS A 17 18.43 -18.11 0.43
CA HIS A 17 19.53 -18.44 1.33
C HIS A 17 19.26 -19.77 2.07
N ASP A 18 20.26 -20.64 2.20
CA ASP A 18 20.13 -21.98 2.78
C ASP A 18 19.72 -21.99 4.27
N GLY A 19 19.91 -20.87 4.97
CA GLY A 19 19.49 -20.71 6.38
C GLY A 19 18.02 -20.49 6.60
N ILE A 20 17.21 -20.31 5.53
CA ILE A 20 15.77 -20.06 5.66
C ILE A 20 15.06 -21.34 6.05
N LYS A 21 14.27 -21.28 7.14
CA LYS A 21 13.36 -22.35 7.55
C LYS A 21 11.95 -22.04 7.05
N TYR A 22 11.22 -23.08 6.67
CA TYR A 22 9.86 -22.96 6.14
C TYR A 22 8.88 -23.65 7.06
N TYR A 23 7.92 -22.90 7.58
CA TYR A 23 6.86 -23.37 8.47
C TYR A 23 5.49 -23.26 7.79
N GLN A 24 4.56 -24.10 8.21
CA GLN A 24 3.14 -23.95 7.88
C GLN A 24 2.47 -23.13 8.99
N ILE A 25 1.22 -22.72 8.78
CA ILE A 25 0.51 -21.90 9.76
C ILE A 25 0.31 -22.63 11.10
N GLU A 26 0.17 -23.94 11.06
CA GLU A 26 0.04 -24.80 12.24
C GLU A 26 1.33 -24.87 13.07
N GLU A 27 2.46 -24.48 12.49
CA GLU A 27 3.79 -24.43 13.11
C GLU A 27 4.17 -23.00 13.54
N LEU A 28 3.20 -22.06 13.58
CA LEU A 28 3.45 -20.63 13.83
C LEU A 28 4.15 -20.36 15.16
N GLU A 29 3.72 -21.00 16.23
CA GLU A 29 4.33 -20.82 17.56
C GLU A 29 5.81 -21.24 17.56
N GLU A 30 6.15 -22.36 16.90
CA GLU A 30 7.53 -22.79 16.73
C GLU A 30 8.33 -21.79 15.87
N ALA A 31 7.72 -21.23 14.83
CA ALA A 31 8.37 -20.23 13.97
C ALA A 31 8.67 -18.91 14.70
N LEU A 32 7.86 -18.56 15.71
CA LEU A 32 8.03 -17.35 16.52
C LEU A 32 9.05 -17.51 17.64
N GLU A 33 9.42 -18.74 18.01
CA GLU A 33 10.36 -18.99 19.10
C GLU A 33 11.75 -18.38 18.82
N GLY A 34 12.17 -17.47 19.69
CA GLY A 34 13.48 -16.79 19.60
C GLY A 34 13.57 -15.77 18.46
N ALA A 35 12.45 -15.31 17.91
CA ALA A 35 12.44 -14.24 16.92
C ALA A 35 12.80 -12.89 17.55
N ASP A 36 13.69 -12.12 16.93
CA ASP A 36 14.02 -10.73 17.30
C ASP A 36 13.12 -9.71 16.59
N LEU A 37 12.50 -10.09 15.47
CA LEU A 37 11.61 -9.26 14.65
C LEU A 37 10.61 -10.14 13.91
N ILE A 38 9.36 -9.71 13.87
CA ILE A 38 8.30 -10.36 13.10
C ILE A 38 7.93 -9.47 11.91
N LEU A 39 7.93 -10.05 10.70
CA LEU A 39 7.47 -9.37 9.48
C LEU A 39 6.06 -9.82 9.11
N GLY A 40 5.09 -8.89 9.22
CA GLY A 40 3.70 -9.13 8.83
C GLY A 40 3.50 -8.92 7.32
N GLY A 41 3.53 -10.02 6.54
CA GLY A 41 3.48 -9.98 5.07
C GLY A 41 2.17 -10.48 4.47
N VAL A 42 1.03 -10.27 5.12
CA VAL A 42 -0.28 -10.64 4.58
C VAL A 42 -0.80 -9.60 3.58
N SER A 43 -1.68 -10.00 2.66
CA SER A 43 -2.36 -9.03 1.80
C SER A 43 -3.42 -8.24 2.59
N SER A 44 -3.84 -7.07 2.07
CA SER A 44 -4.91 -6.25 2.67
C SER A 44 -6.24 -7.01 2.84
N PHE A 45 -6.47 -8.05 2.05
CA PHE A 45 -7.64 -8.94 2.17
C PHE A 45 -7.54 -9.94 3.32
N GLY A 46 -6.34 -10.16 3.86
CA GLY A 46 -6.09 -11.01 5.02
C GLY A 46 -6.12 -10.25 6.36
N LEU A 47 -6.57 -8.98 6.38
CA LEU A 47 -6.58 -8.14 7.57
C LEU A 47 -7.34 -8.80 8.73
N ASP A 48 -8.57 -9.23 8.48
CA ASP A 48 -9.43 -9.83 9.51
C ASP A 48 -8.82 -11.13 10.04
N TRP A 49 -8.41 -12.00 9.13
CA TRP A 49 -7.73 -13.24 9.49
C TRP A 49 -6.45 -12.99 10.33
N PHE A 50 -5.66 -11.99 9.96
CA PHE A 50 -4.46 -11.62 10.71
C PHE A 50 -4.79 -11.16 12.13
N CYS A 51 -5.85 -10.34 12.27
CA CYS A 51 -6.30 -9.87 13.57
C CYS A 51 -6.85 -11.00 14.44
N ASP A 52 -7.60 -11.92 13.86
CA ASP A 52 -8.33 -12.94 14.60
C ASP A 52 -7.46 -14.16 14.93
N GLU A 53 -6.53 -14.54 14.03
CA GLU A 53 -5.73 -15.76 14.16
C GLU A 53 -4.27 -15.50 14.55
N ILE A 54 -3.68 -14.37 14.12
CA ILE A 54 -2.24 -14.12 14.30
C ILE A 54 -1.98 -13.23 15.52
N LEU A 55 -2.66 -12.11 15.68
CA LEU A 55 -2.41 -11.21 16.81
C LEU A 55 -2.51 -11.89 18.18
N PRO A 56 -3.43 -12.86 18.42
CA PRO A 56 -3.51 -13.54 19.72
C PRO A 56 -2.26 -14.33 20.11
N VAL A 57 -1.50 -14.85 19.14
CA VAL A 57 -0.33 -15.71 19.39
C VAL A 57 1.01 -14.96 19.31
N LEU A 58 1.02 -13.70 18.82
CA LEU A 58 2.26 -12.91 18.73
C LEU A 58 2.84 -12.61 20.12
N PRO A 59 4.17 -12.71 20.31
CA PRO A 59 4.84 -12.26 21.55
C PRO A 59 4.80 -10.73 21.68
N GLU A 60 4.71 -10.22 22.91
CA GLU A 60 4.63 -8.78 23.17
C GLU A 60 6.00 -8.08 23.18
N ASP A 61 7.04 -8.82 23.46
CA ASP A 61 8.43 -8.34 23.56
C ASP A 61 9.18 -8.31 22.21
N VAL A 62 8.54 -8.82 21.14
CA VAL A 62 9.08 -8.83 19.78
C VAL A 62 8.33 -7.81 18.92
N PRO A 63 9.01 -6.84 18.29
CA PRO A 63 8.33 -5.87 17.44
C PRO A 63 7.77 -6.53 16.18
N LEU A 64 6.56 -6.11 15.79
CA LEU A 64 5.94 -6.45 14.52
C LEU A 64 6.18 -5.32 13.52
N LEU A 65 6.76 -5.63 12.37
CA LEU A 65 6.90 -4.73 11.23
C LEU A 65 6.02 -5.22 10.09
N THR A 66 4.95 -4.50 9.76
CA THR A 66 4.06 -4.89 8.66
C THR A 66 4.46 -4.24 7.33
N VAL A 67 4.34 -5.01 6.25
CA VAL A 67 4.49 -4.53 4.87
C VAL A 67 3.14 -4.33 4.18
N THR A 68 2.04 -4.66 4.88
CA THR A 68 0.68 -4.55 4.36
C THR A 68 0.24 -3.10 4.37
N LYS A 69 0.10 -2.52 3.20
CA LYS A 69 -0.35 -1.14 3.01
C LYS A 69 -1.87 -1.07 2.93
N GLY A 70 -2.46 -0.12 3.62
CA GLY A 70 -3.88 0.11 3.53
C GLY A 70 -4.46 0.90 4.69
N MET A 71 -5.73 1.27 4.52
CA MET A 71 -6.49 2.03 5.50
C MET A 71 -7.97 1.68 5.42
N VAL A 72 -8.68 1.96 6.50
CA VAL A 72 -10.14 1.81 6.63
C VAL A 72 -10.75 3.19 6.79
N ASP A 73 -11.92 3.42 6.19
CA ASP A 73 -12.73 4.61 6.41
C ASP A 73 -13.75 4.37 7.51
N LEU A 74 -13.81 5.26 8.49
CA LEU A 74 -14.80 5.24 9.55
C LEU A 74 -16.07 6.02 9.13
N ASP A 75 -17.13 5.92 9.96
CA ASP A 75 -18.42 6.54 9.68
C ASP A 75 -18.38 8.07 9.67
N ASP A 76 -17.41 8.67 10.31
CA ASP A 76 -17.20 10.11 10.33
C ASP A 76 -16.29 10.64 9.21
N GLY A 77 -15.79 9.76 8.32
CA GLY A 77 -14.86 10.09 7.25
C GLY A 77 -13.39 10.05 7.65
N THR A 78 -13.07 9.62 8.87
CA THR A 78 -11.68 9.43 9.30
C THR A 78 -11.08 8.21 8.57
N LEU A 79 -9.86 8.37 8.05
CA LEU A 79 -9.08 7.26 7.49
C LEU A 79 -8.09 6.74 8.54
N VAL A 80 -8.15 5.45 8.81
CA VAL A 80 -7.33 4.78 9.84
C VAL A 80 -6.39 3.78 9.18
N PRO A 81 -5.06 3.93 9.32
CA PRO A 81 -4.10 2.98 8.76
C PRO A 81 -4.10 1.64 9.51
N TYR A 82 -3.70 0.57 8.83
CA TYR A 82 -3.75 -0.79 9.37
C TYR A 82 -2.99 -0.98 10.69
N PRO A 83 -1.82 -0.39 10.97
CA PRO A 83 -1.20 -0.52 12.28
C PRO A 83 -2.11 -0.09 13.44
N HIS A 84 -2.91 0.96 13.25
CA HIS A 84 -3.89 1.39 14.26
C HIS A 84 -5.09 0.44 14.34
N ILE A 85 -5.51 -0.18 13.24
CA ILE A 85 -6.55 -1.24 13.28
C ILE A 85 -6.04 -2.46 14.04
N PHE A 86 -4.79 -2.89 13.81
CA PHE A 86 -4.18 -3.97 14.58
C PHE A 86 -4.13 -3.67 16.08
N GLU A 87 -3.73 -2.44 16.43
CA GLU A 87 -3.70 -1.99 17.82
C GLU A 87 -5.09 -2.01 18.48
N GLN A 88 -6.13 -1.60 17.77
CA GLN A 88 -7.52 -1.64 18.27
C GLN A 88 -8.06 -3.07 18.41
N ARG A 89 -7.59 -3.99 17.59
CA ARG A 89 -8.07 -5.38 17.52
C ARG A 89 -7.19 -6.40 18.26
N GLN A 90 -6.07 -5.97 18.84
CA GLN A 90 -5.26 -6.88 19.64
C GLN A 90 -6.05 -7.37 20.88
N PRO A 91 -5.78 -8.58 21.40
CA PRO A 91 -6.46 -9.09 22.57
C PRO A 91 -6.32 -8.15 23.78
N GLU A 92 -7.36 -8.13 24.63
CA GLU A 92 -7.36 -7.32 25.84
C GLU A 92 -6.17 -7.66 26.75
N GLY A 93 -5.45 -6.63 27.21
CA GLY A 93 -4.25 -6.78 28.05
C GLY A 93 -2.99 -7.11 27.28
N LYS A 94 -3.04 -7.27 25.96
CA LYS A 94 -1.88 -7.49 25.10
C LYS A 94 -1.33 -6.16 24.56
N HIS A 95 0.00 -6.01 24.53
CA HIS A 95 0.68 -4.79 24.11
C HIS A 95 1.76 -5.07 23.06
N ILE A 96 1.31 -5.35 21.83
CA ILE A 96 2.22 -5.60 20.70
C ILE A 96 2.78 -4.27 20.18
N ASN A 97 4.07 -4.22 19.89
CA ASN A 97 4.71 -3.06 19.29
C ASN A 97 4.54 -3.08 17.77
N PHE A 98 3.55 -2.32 17.26
CA PHE A 98 3.21 -2.24 15.83
C PHE A 98 4.04 -1.19 15.10
N ASN A 99 4.70 -1.63 14.03
CA ASN A 99 5.46 -0.79 13.11
C ASN A 99 5.08 -1.14 11.67
N ALA A 100 5.35 -0.24 10.72
CA ALA A 100 5.04 -0.47 9.31
C ALA A 100 6.13 0.07 8.38
N ILE A 101 6.12 -0.42 7.13
CA ILE A 101 7.01 0.01 6.04
C ILE A 101 6.21 0.77 5.00
N GLY A 102 6.56 2.03 4.77
CA GLY A 102 6.03 2.85 3.68
C GLY A 102 7.10 3.23 2.65
N GLY A 103 6.70 3.47 1.42
CA GLY A 103 7.58 3.97 0.36
C GLY A 103 7.79 3.01 -0.82
N PRO A 104 8.52 3.48 -1.85
CA PRO A 104 8.75 2.73 -3.08
C PRO A 104 9.71 1.57 -2.85
N CYS A 105 9.25 0.37 -3.11
CA CYS A 105 10.09 -0.83 -3.10
C CYS A 105 9.37 -1.96 -3.84
N THR A 106 9.87 -2.36 -4.98
CA THR A 106 9.41 -3.55 -5.68
C THR A 106 10.25 -4.76 -5.29
N SER A 107 9.61 -5.90 -5.09
CA SER A 107 10.28 -7.09 -4.55
C SER A 107 11.39 -7.63 -5.47
N TYR A 108 11.23 -7.51 -6.78
CA TYR A 108 12.24 -7.98 -7.74
C TYR A 108 13.45 -7.05 -7.80
N GLU A 109 13.26 -5.72 -7.75
CA GLU A 109 14.36 -4.74 -7.71
C GLU A 109 15.14 -4.86 -6.40
N LEU A 110 14.44 -4.95 -5.26
CA LEU A 110 15.09 -5.20 -3.96
C LEU A 110 15.90 -6.49 -3.98
N ALA A 111 15.35 -7.56 -4.58
CA ALA A 111 16.06 -8.83 -4.71
C ALA A 111 17.24 -8.76 -5.68
N ASP A 112 17.28 -7.80 -6.61
CA ASP A 112 18.40 -7.50 -7.51
C ASP A 112 19.40 -6.51 -6.88
N HIS A 113 19.20 -6.12 -5.62
CA HIS A 113 20.00 -5.17 -4.86
C HIS A 113 19.99 -3.75 -5.48
N ASP A 114 18.85 -3.36 -6.09
CA ASP A 114 18.67 -2.01 -6.57
C ASP A 114 18.39 -1.05 -5.41
N ASP A 115 18.99 0.15 -5.49
CA ASP A 115 18.88 1.15 -4.43
C ASP A 115 17.42 1.50 -4.13
N SER A 116 16.99 1.19 -2.93
CA SER A 116 15.63 1.41 -2.46
C SER A 116 15.62 2.27 -1.21
N HIS A 117 14.72 3.25 -1.14
CA HIS A 117 14.56 4.11 0.04
C HIS A 117 13.12 4.05 0.54
N VAL A 118 12.96 3.55 1.76
CA VAL A 118 11.66 3.39 2.44
C VAL A 118 11.64 4.14 3.77
N ALA A 119 10.45 4.30 4.35
CA ALA A 119 10.27 4.74 5.73
C ALA A 119 9.80 3.57 6.60
N PHE A 120 10.37 3.44 7.78
CA PHE A 120 9.76 2.66 8.85
C PHE A 120 9.04 3.62 9.79
N CYS A 121 7.79 3.32 10.11
CA CYS A 121 7.01 4.12 11.04
C CYS A 121 6.44 3.29 12.18
N GLY A 122 6.35 3.91 13.36
CA GLY A 122 5.88 3.29 14.59
C GLY A 122 5.90 4.29 15.73
N LYS A 123 5.28 3.99 16.87
CA LYS A 123 5.16 4.94 17.99
C LYS A 123 6.46 5.13 18.77
N ASP A 124 7.35 4.11 18.78
CA ASP A 124 8.59 4.13 19.56
C ASP A 124 9.83 4.23 18.68
N MET A 125 10.53 5.35 18.79
CA MET A 125 11.74 5.64 18.01
C MET A 125 12.89 4.66 18.31
N GLU A 126 13.03 4.15 19.53
CA GLU A 126 14.10 3.21 19.87
C GLU A 126 13.85 1.85 19.21
N THR A 127 12.62 1.38 19.20
CA THR A 127 12.21 0.20 18.42
C THR A 127 12.48 0.40 16.93
N LEU A 128 12.14 1.56 16.36
CA LEU A 128 12.42 1.84 14.95
C LEU A 128 13.92 1.83 14.62
N LYS A 129 14.77 2.36 15.51
CA LYS A 129 16.24 2.30 15.36
C LYS A 129 16.75 0.86 15.43
N PHE A 130 16.21 0.05 16.34
CA PHE A 130 16.53 -1.37 16.45
C PHE A 130 16.18 -2.10 15.16
N ILE A 131 14.93 -1.99 14.68
CA ILE A 131 14.48 -2.63 13.43
C ILE A 131 15.34 -2.15 12.24
N LYS A 132 15.62 -0.85 12.15
CA LYS A 132 16.51 -0.31 11.13
C LYS A 132 17.89 -0.95 11.18
N SER A 133 18.46 -1.15 12.35
CA SER A 133 19.80 -1.77 12.49
C SER A 133 19.86 -3.22 11.99
N LEU A 134 18.73 -3.94 12.01
CA LEU A 134 18.61 -5.31 11.51
C LEU A 134 18.49 -5.37 9.98
N LEU A 135 17.86 -4.36 9.35
CA LEU A 135 17.42 -4.44 7.95
C LEU A 135 18.17 -3.51 6.98
N THR A 136 18.94 -2.53 7.48
CA THR A 136 19.72 -1.63 6.62
C THR A 136 20.84 -2.39 5.89
N THR A 137 20.95 -2.16 4.59
CA THR A 137 22.05 -2.63 3.74
C THR A 137 22.65 -1.44 2.98
N ASP A 138 23.61 -1.69 2.10
CA ASP A 138 24.21 -0.70 1.19
C ASP A 138 23.25 -0.28 0.05
N TYR A 139 22.19 -1.04 -0.19
CA TYR A 139 21.16 -0.77 -1.20
C TYR A 139 19.74 -0.61 -0.61
N TYR A 140 19.52 -0.82 0.69
CA TYR A 140 18.23 -0.65 1.36
C TYR A 140 18.30 0.43 2.43
N HIS A 141 17.89 1.64 2.06
CA HIS A 141 17.97 2.84 2.87
C HIS A 141 16.66 3.08 3.63
N ILE A 142 16.75 3.37 4.93
CA ILE A 142 15.60 3.43 5.80
C ILE A 142 15.56 4.78 6.52
N SER A 143 14.51 5.56 6.29
CA SER A 143 14.10 6.70 7.11
C SER A 143 13.24 6.24 8.27
N LEU A 144 13.20 6.99 9.38
CA LEU A 144 12.36 6.68 10.53
C LEU A 144 11.37 7.81 10.78
N SER A 145 10.12 7.44 11.09
CA SER A 145 9.06 8.38 11.43
C SER A 145 8.18 7.86 12.56
N THR A 146 7.83 8.72 13.51
CA THR A 146 6.81 8.40 14.51
C THR A 146 5.40 8.77 14.06
N ASP A 147 5.25 9.34 12.88
CA ASP A 147 3.97 9.66 12.27
C ASP A 147 3.46 8.47 11.42
N VAL A 148 2.85 7.50 12.10
CA VAL A 148 2.27 6.31 11.47
C VAL A 148 1.14 6.68 10.51
N VAL A 149 0.30 7.65 10.87
CA VAL A 149 -0.84 8.11 10.03
C VAL A 149 -0.31 8.72 8.74
N GLY A 150 0.64 9.65 8.85
CA GLY A 150 1.21 10.35 7.70
C GLY A 150 1.89 9.39 6.71
N VAL A 151 2.76 8.50 7.20
CA VAL A 151 3.48 7.55 6.32
C VAL A 151 2.53 6.54 5.70
N GLU A 152 1.75 5.83 6.52
CA GLU A 152 0.91 4.72 6.04
C GLU A 152 -0.23 5.19 5.14
N CYS A 153 -0.90 6.31 5.48
CA CYS A 153 -1.96 6.83 4.62
C CYS A 153 -1.40 7.38 3.30
N ALA A 154 -0.23 8.05 3.31
CA ALA A 154 0.41 8.50 2.08
C ALA A 154 0.67 7.34 1.12
N VAL A 155 1.27 6.23 1.61
CA VAL A 155 1.58 5.08 0.75
C VAL A 155 0.34 4.24 0.40
N ALA A 156 -0.71 4.23 1.22
CA ALA A 156 -1.97 3.56 0.88
C ALA A 156 -2.69 4.28 -0.27
N MET A 157 -2.83 5.60 -0.17
CA MET A 157 -3.53 6.45 -1.15
C MET A 157 -2.92 6.37 -2.56
N LYS A 158 -1.62 6.10 -2.69
CA LYS A 158 -0.97 5.98 -4.00
C LYS A 158 -1.72 5.08 -4.98
N ASN A 159 -2.35 4.02 -4.48
CA ASN A 159 -3.06 3.05 -5.32
C ASN A 159 -4.28 3.66 -6.03
N ALA A 160 -5.04 4.54 -5.35
CA ALA A 160 -6.15 5.26 -5.94
C ALA A 160 -5.68 6.21 -7.04
N TYR A 161 -4.63 6.99 -6.75
CA TYR A 161 -4.11 8.00 -7.68
C TYR A 161 -3.32 7.39 -8.84
N ALA A 162 -2.62 6.26 -8.64
CA ALA A 162 -1.97 5.54 -9.73
C ALA A 162 -2.99 5.02 -10.76
N LEU A 163 -4.18 4.62 -10.31
CA LEU A 163 -5.28 4.28 -11.21
C LEU A 163 -5.66 5.50 -12.06
N GLY A 164 -5.86 6.67 -11.43
CA GLY A 164 -6.19 7.92 -12.11
C GLY A 164 -5.13 8.35 -13.14
N VAL A 165 -3.84 8.29 -12.79
CA VAL A 165 -2.75 8.59 -13.74
C VAL A 165 -2.76 7.60 -14.92
N SER A 166 -3.05 6.34 -14.66
CA SER A 166 -3.06 5.29 -15.69
C SER A 166 -4.21 5.41 -16.69
N LEU A 167 -5.28 6.17 -16.36
CA LEU A 167 -6.32 6.54 -17.33
C LEU A 167 -5.72 7.29 -18.52
N ALA A 168 -4.78 8.21 -18.28
CA ALA A 168 -4.11 8.95 -19.35
C ALA A 168 -3.28 8.06 -20.27
N VAL A 169 -2.74 6.96 -19.74
CA VAL A 169 -2.03 5.95 -20.54
C VAL A 169 -3.00 5.27 -21.51
N GLY A 170 -4.12 4.77 -20.99
CA GLY A 170 -5.13 4.11 -21.80
C GLY A 170 -5.76 5.04 -22.85
N LEU A 171 -6.00 6.31 -22.51
CA LEU A 171 -6.46 7.33 -23.47
C LEU A 171 -5.46 7.55 -24.60
N ALA A 172 -4.17 7.62 -24.31
CA ALA A 172 -3.12 7.74 -25.31
C ALA A 172 -3.08 6.51 -26.22
N GLU A 173 -3.13 5.30 -25.65
CA GLU A 173 -3.14 4.06 -26.39
C GLU A 173 -4.39 3.90 -27.28
N LYS A 174 -5.56 4.36 -26.79
CA LYS A 174 -6.80 4.38 -27.59
C LYS A 174 -6.68 5.31 -28.80
N ARG A 175 -6.00 6.44 -28.64
CA ARG A 175 -5.84 7.46 -29.70
C ARG A 175 -4.78 7.08 -30.70
N ASP A 176 -3.61 6.62 -30.25
CA ASP A 176 -2.38 6.51 -31.04
C ASP A 176 -1.91 5.06 -31.20
N GLY A 177 -2.62 4.08 -30.61
CA GLY A 177 -2.22 2.67 -30.54
C GLY A 177 -1.23 2.38 -29.41
N GLU A 178 -1.06 1.09 -29.07
CA GLU A 178 -0.21 0.66 -27.94
C GLU A 178 1.28 0.98 -28.13
N ILE A 179 1.72 1.11 -29.36
CA ILE A 179 3.11 1.44 -29.75
C ILE A 179 3.23 2.92 -30.13
N GLY A 180 2.16 3.69 -29.95
CA GLY A 180 2.10 5.11 -30.28
C GLY A 180 2.87 6.00 -29.30
N ALA A 181 2.80 7.31 -29.51
CA ALA A 181 3.48 8.28 -28.66
C ALA A 181 2.99 8.22 -27.21
N VAL A 182 3.93 8.14 -26.28
CA VAL A 182 3.63 8.26 -24.85
C VAL A 182 3.41 9.73 -24.50
N HIS A 183 2.23 10.04 -23.98
CA HIS A 183 1.84 11.41 -23.62
C HIS A 183 2.19 11.72 -22.16
N TYR A 184 3.46 12.00 -21.89
CA TYR A 184 3.95 12.27 -20.52
C TYR A 184 3.34 13.49 -19.86
N ASN A 185 2.98 14.54 -20.64
CA ASN A 185 2.39 15.76 -20.07
C ASN A 185 1.06 15.49 -19.36
N SER A 186 0.17 14.69 -19.94
CA SER A 186 -1.11 14.31 -19.31
C SER A 186 -0.88 13.46 -18.06
N GLN A 187 0.02 12.48 -18.13
CA GLN A 187 0.38 11.65 -16.99
C GLN A 187 0.98 12.49 -15.86
N ALA A 188 1.90 13.42 -16.17
CA ALA A 188 2.51 14.32 -15.20
C ALA A 188 1.48 15.27 -14.56
N ALA A 189 0.53 15.79 -15.33
CA ALA A 189 -0.54 16.63 -14.81
C ALA A 189 -1.43 15.87 -13.81
N LEU A 190 -1.84 14.65 -14.13
CA LEU A 190 -2.63 13.80 -13.22
C LEU A 190 -1.82 13.33 -12.01
N PHE A 191 -0.53 13.04 -12.19
CA PHE A 191 0.38 12.76 -11.08
C PHE A 191 0.47 13.93 -10.11
N GLY A 192 0.70 15.15 -10.62
CA GLY A 192 0.75 16.35 -9.81
C GLY A 192 -0.57 16.65 -9.09
N GLN A 193 -1.71 16.45 -9.78
CA GLN A 193 -3.03 16.57 -9.15
C GLN A 193 -3.21 15.52 -8.05
N GLY A 194 -2.83 14.27 -8.29
CA GLY A 194 -2.89 13.22 -7.28
C GLY A 194 -2.06 13.55 -6.04
N VAL A 195 -0.83 14.02 -6.22
CA VAL A 195 0.03 14.44 -5.10
C VAL A 195 -0.60 15.59 -4.31
N LYS A 196 -1.20 16.58 -4.99
CA LYS A 196 -1.90 17.70 -4.34
C LYS A 196 -3.08 17.20 -3.49
N GLU A 197 -3.90 16.29 -4.02
CA GLU A 197 -5.04 15.72 -3.29
C GLU A 197 -4.57 14.86 -2.11
N MET A 198 -3.49 14.08 -2.27
CA MET A 198 -2.90 13.30 -1.18
C MET A 198 -2.40 14.19 -0.04
N ILE A 199 -1.73 15.30 -0.34
CA ILE A 199 -1.30 16.28 0.69
C ILE A 199 -2.51 16.81 1.46
N HIS A 200 -3.56 17.22 0.75
CA HIS A 200 -4.78 17.72 1.39
C HIS A 200 -5.44 16.66 2.29
N LEU A 201 -5.51 15.40 1.84
CA LEU A 201 -6.01 14.31 2.66
C LEU A 201 -5.15 14.06 3.91
N LEU A 202 -3.82 14.11 3.79
CA LEU A 202 -2.93 13.96 4.95
C LEU A 202 -3.20 15.04 6.01
N GLU A 203 -3.37 16.30 5.60
CA GLU A 203 -3.71 17.40 6.52
C GLU A 203 -5.05 17.16 7.24
N LEU A 204 -6.06 16.68 6.50
CA LEU A 204 -7.40 16.41 7.05
C LEU A 204 -7.42 15.28 8.08
N ILE A 205 -6.56 14.28 7.94
CA ILE A 205 -6.45 13.14 8.87
C ILE A 205 -5.37 13.33 9.93
N HIS A 206 -4.82 14.54 10.04
CA HIS A 206 -3.75 14.89 10.97
C HIS A 206 -2.45 14.09 10.78
N GLY A 207 -2.16 13.63 9.57
CA GLY A 207 -0.86 13.12 9.16
C GLY A 207 0.03 14.25 8.68
N GLY A 208 1.33 14.18 8.96
CA GLY A 208 2.29 15.20 8.51
C GLY A 208 2.38 15.24 6.98
N PRO A 209 2.12 16.41 6.33
CA PRO A 209 2.15 16.54 4.88
C PRO A 209 3.53 16.29 4.27
N GLU A 210 4.60 16.40 5.04
CA GLU A 210 5.98 16.06 4.63
C GLU A 210 6.13 14.58 4.28
N ASN A 211 5.29 13.69 4.84
CA ASN A 211 5.30 12.26 4.52
C ASN A 211 4.83 11.94 3.10
N ILE A 212 4.32 12.95 2.37
CA ILE A 212 3.98 12.80 0.94
C ILE A 212 5.15 12.29 0.09
N ILE A 213 6.39 12.55 0.49
CA ILE A 213 7.57 12.05 -0.24
C ILE A 213 7.57 10.53 -0.39
N HIS A 214 7.10 9.81 0.63
CA HIS A 214 7.00 8.33 0.61
C HIS A 214 5.85 7.88 -0.28
N GLY A 215 4.69 8.56 -0.18
CA GLY A 215 3.52 8.30 -1.02
C GLY A 215 3.75 8.64 -2.49
N ALA A 216 4.36 9.80 -2.79
CA ALA A 216 4.66 10.22 -4.14
C ALA A 216 5.71 9.33 -4.82
N GLY A 217 6.75 8.91 -4.08
CA GLY A 217 7.74 7.95 -4.58
C GLY A 217 7.10 6.60 -4.91
N ASP A 218 6.25 6.09 -4.03
CA ASP A 218 5.53 4.84 -4.24
C ASP A 218 4.47 4.97 -5.36
N LEU A 219 3.83 6.13 -5.52
CA LEU A 219 2.97 6.46 -6.65
C LEU A 219 3.76 6.40 -7.97
N TYR A 220 4.96 7.00 -7.99
CA TYR A 220 5.83 7.02 -9.17
C TYR A 220 6.10 5.60 -9.68
N VAL A 221 6.61 4.69 -8.85
CA VAL A 221 6.89 3.31 -9.30
C VAL A 221 5.62 2.54 -9.69
N THR A 222 4.49 2.87 -9.06
CA THR A 222 3.21 2.19 -9.32
C THR A 222 2.60 2.57 -10.67
N VAL A 223 2.83 3.79 -11.17
CA VAL A 223 2.31 4.21 -12.49
C VAL A 223 3.07 3.58 -13.66
N PHE A 224 4.25 3.02 -13.44
CA PHE A 224 5.01 2.34 -14.51
C PHE A 224 4.69 0.86 -14.67
N GLY A 225 4.03 0.23 -13.68
CA GLY A 225 3.77 -1.20 -13.77
C GLY A 225 2.74 -1.71 -12.77
N GLY A 226 2.55 -3.03 -12.77
CA GLY A 226 1.69 -3.70 -11.80
C GLY A 226 0.20 -3.69 -12.13
N ARG A 227 -0.56 -4.17 -11.16
CA ARG A 227 -2.01 -4.42 -11.31
C ARG A 227 -2.83 -3.15 -11.45
N THR A 228 -2.47 -2.11 -10.69
CA THR A 228 -3.15 -0.81 -10.73
C THR A 228 -3.00 -0.12 -12.09
N ARG A 229 -1.79 -0.17 -12.68
CA ARG A 229 -1.58 0.34 -14.03
C ARG A 229 -2.45 -0.39 -15.05
N LYS A 230 -2.52 -1.73 -14.97
CA LYS A 230 -3.31 -2.52 -15.91
C LYS A 230 -4.77 -2.11 -15.93
N ILE A 231 -5.44 -2.06 -14.77
CA ILE A 231 -6.85 -1.67 -14.72
C ILE A 231 -7.06 -0.22 -15.17
N GLY A 232 -6.24 0.73 -14.71
CA GLY A 232 -6.34 2.13 -15.14
C GLY A 232 -6.17 2.30 -16.65
N THR A 233 -5.26 1.54 -17.28
CA THR A 233 -5.05 1.54 -18.73
C THR A 233 -6.29 0.99 -19.47
N LEU A 234 -6.88 -0.12 -19.00
CA LEU A 234 -8.10 -0.68 -19.61
C LEU A 234 -9.26 0.31 -19.55
N LEU A 235 -9.49 0.93 -18.40
CA LEU A 235 -10.52 1.96 -18.22
C LEU A 235 -10.25 3.18 -19.12
N GLY A 236 -9.01 3.62 -19.21
CA GLY A 236 -8.61 4.73 -20.08
C GLY A 236 -8.76 4.43 -21.58
N ARG A 237 -8.68 3.17 -22.00
CA ARG A 237 -9.01 2.72 -23.36
C ARG A 237 -10.52 2.79 -23.64
N GLY A 238 -11.33 2.95 -22.60
CA GLY A 238 -12.79 3.09 -22.65
C GLY A 238 -13.56 1.79 -22.40
N LEU A 239 -12.94 0.80 -21.77
CA LEU A 239 -13.67 -0.33 -21.22
C LEU A 239 -14.51 0.16 -20.03
N THR A 240 -15.70 -0.42 -19.86
CA THR A 240 -16.44 -0.24 -18.60
C THR A 240 -15.71 -0.93 -17.46
N PHE A 241 -16.04 -0.55 -16.21
CA PHE A 241 -15.44 -1.18 -15.03
C PHE A 241 -15.64 -2.70 -15.05
N ASP A 242 -16.84 -3.18 -15.36
CA ASP A 242 -17.14 -4.61 -15.43
C ASP A 242 -16.30 -5.34 -16.49
N GLN A 243 -16.15 -4.75 -17.69
CA GLN A 243 -15.28 -5.29 -18.74
C GLN A 243 -13.83 -5.36 -18.33
N ALA A 244 -13.32 -4.30 -17.68
CA ALA A 244 -11.95 -4.28 -17.18
C ALA A 244 -11.71 -5.32 -16.07
N MET A 245 -12.71 -5.55 -15.21
CA MET A 245 -12.66 -6.58 -14.17
C MET A 245 -12.71 -8.00 -14.75
N GLU A 246 -13.45 -8.20 -15.83
CA GLU A 246 -13.50 -9.48 -16.56
C GLU A 246 -12.14 -9.82 -17.19
N GLU A 247 -11.47 -8.85 -17.81
CA GLU A 247 -10.11 -8.98 -18.36
C GLU A 247 -9.05 -9.31 -17.29
N LEU A 248 -9.29 -8.86 -16.05
CA LEU A 248 -8.39 -9.04 -14.91
C LEU A 248 -8.86 -10.13 -13.94
N GLN A 249 -9.65 -11.09 -14.41
CA GLN A 249 -10.19 -12.15 -13.58
C GLN A 249 -9.11 -12.92 -12.82
N GLY A 250 -9.31 -13.09 -11.50
CA GLY A 250 -8.33 -13.71 -10.59
C GLY A 250 -7.21 -12.78 -10.12
N VAL A 251 -7.22 -11.49 -10.52
CA VAL A 251 -6.25 -10.49 -10.05
C VAL A 251 -6.83 -9.71 -8.86
N THR A 252 -6.10 -9.71 -7.75
CA THR A 252 -6.44 -8.89 -6.58
C THR A 252 -6.13 -7.42 -6.84
N LEU A 253 -7.13 -6.55 -6.73
CA LEU A 253 -7.02 -5.11 -7.03
C LEU A 253 -7.23 -4.25 -5.78
N GLU A 254 -6.16 -4.08 -5.00
CA GLU A 254 -6.16 -3.21 -3.82
C GLU A 254 -6.48 -1.74 -4.15
N SER A 255 -6.14 -1.31 -5.36
CA SER A 255 -6.43 0.05 -5.83
C SER A 255 -7.91 0.40 -5.83
N ILE A 256 -8.77 -0.56 -6.17
CA ILE A 256 -10.23 -0.36 -6.16
C ILE A 256 -10.72 -0.15 -4.72
N VAL A 257 -10.28 -1.00 -3.81
CA VAL A 257 -10.65 -0.90 -2.39
C VAL A 257 -10.23 0.44 -1.80
N ILE A 258 -8.99 0.85 -2.05
CA ILE A 258 -8.46 2.12 -1.52
C ILE A 258 -9.15 3.32 -2.18
N ALA A 259 -9.38 3.31 -3.49
CA ALA A 259 -10.09 4.40 -4.18
C ALA A 259 -11.50 4.58 -3.61
N THR A 260 -12.27 3.49 -3.50
CA THR A 260 -13.63 3.52 -2.96
C THR A 260 -13.66 3.98 -1.49
N ARG A 261 -12.77 3.48 -0.63
CA ARG A 261 -12.70 3.89 0.79
C ARG A 261 -12.34 5.37 0.92
N THR A 262 -11.33 5.83 0.16
CA THR A 262 -10.88 7.22 0.21
C THR A 262 -11.98 8.16 -0.29
N ALA A 263 -12.63 7.83 -1.40
CA ALA A 263 -13.73 8.62 -1.94
C ALA A 263 -14.93 8.68 -0.98
N ARG A 264 -15.27 7.56 -0.36
CA ARG A 264 -16.34 7.50 0.66
C ARG A 264 -16.00 8.37 1.87
N ALA A 265 -14.75 8.35 2.35
CA ALA A 265 -14.29 9.22 3.43
C ALA A 265 -14.44 10.71 3.05
N VAL A 266 -14.02 11.10 1.85
CA VAL A 266 -14.14 12.48 1.34
C VAL A 266 -15.62 12.89 1.22
N ARG A 267 -16.52 12.03 0.74
CA ARG A 267 -17.96 12.31 0.69
C ARG A 267 -18.54 12.57 2.09
N LYS A 268 -18.18 11.73 3.08
CA LYS A 268 -18.60 11.93 4.48
C LYS A 268 -18.09 13.25 5.06
N LEU A 269 -16.84 13.62 4.77
CA LEU A 269 -16.28 14.91 5.19
C LEU A 269 -16.98 16.09 4.50
N ALA A 270 -17.35 15.94 3.22
CA ALA A 270 -18.09 16.96 2.48
C ALA A 270 -19.53 17.13 3.02
N GLU A 271 -20.24 16.06 3.35
CA GLU A 271 -21.55 16.09 4.00
C GLU A 271 -21.52 16.84 5.34
N ARG A 272 -20.39 16.78 6.05
CA ARG A 272 -20.14 17.50 7.29
C ARG A 272 -19.67 18.96 7.08
N GLY A 273 -19.49 19.38 5.83
CA GLY A 273 -19.01 20.72 5.48
C GLY A 273 -17.53 20.97 5.80
N VAL A 274 -16.72 19.91 5.94
CA VAL A 274 -15.28 20.02 6.22
C VAL A 274 -14.49 20.29 4.95
N VAL A 275 -14.90 19.71 3.81
CA VAL A 275 -14.26 19.88 2.50
C VAL A 275 -15.30 20.07 1.40
N SER A 276 -14.84 20.47 0.19
CA SER A 276 -15.63 20.36 -1.04
C SER A 276 -15.20 19.12 -1.83
N LEU A 277 -16.14 18.45 -2.51
CA LEU A 277 -15.78 17.40 -3.47
C LEU A 277 -14.91 17.94 -4.62
N ASP A 278 -15.05 19.23 -4.95
CA ASP A 278 -14.24 19.91 -5.97
C ASP A 278 -12.76 20.04 -5.58
N ASP A 279 -12.42 19.84 -4.32
CA ASP A 279 -11.02 19.80 -3.85
C ASP A 279 -10.32 18.49 -4.25
N PHE A 280 -11.09 17.45 -4.65
CA PHE A 280 -10.62 16.10 -4.97
C PHE A 280 -11.08 15.63 -6.37
N PRO A 281 -10.89 16.42 -7.44
CA PRO A 281 -11.45 16.12 -8.75
C PRO A 281 -10.94 14.79 -9.34
N LEU A 282 -9.67 14.43 -9.13
CA LEU A 282 -9.12 13.18 -9.65
C LEU A 282 -9.68 11.97 -8.91
N LEU A 283 -9.73 12.01 -7.58
CA LEU A 283 -10.29 10.95 -6.76
C LEU A 283 -11.78 10.72 -7.08
N MET A 284 -12.56 11.80 -7.15
CA MET A 284 -14.00 11.72 -7.46
C MET A 284 -14.25 11.19 -8.87
N HIS A 285 -13.40 11.53 -9.84
CA HIS A 285 -13.51 10.97 -11.19
C HIS A 285 -13.20 9.48 -11.21
N VAL A 286 -12.15 9.04 -10.51
CA VAL A 286 -11.83 7.61 -10.37
C VAL A 286 -12.99 6.85 -9.71
N ASP A 287 -13.57 7.42 -8.65
CA ASP A 287 -14.70 6.83 -7.93
C ASP A 287 -15.95 6.70 -8.83
N ALA A 288 -16.26 7.74 -9.61
CA ALA A 288 -17.37 7.72 -10.55
C ALA A 288 -17.21 6.62 -11.63
N ILE A 289 -16.01 6.41 -12.15
CA ILE A 289 -15.73 5.32 -13.10
C ILE A 289 -15.95 3.95 -12.43
N ILE A 290 -15.51 3.77 -11.20
CA ILE A 290 -15.60 2.49 -10.49
C ILE A 290 -17.03 2.18 -10.05
N ASN A 291 -17.73 3.15 -9.45
CA ASN A 291 -18.94 2.92 -8.70
C ASN A 291 -20.21 3.48 -9.37
N GLU A 292 -20.08 4.39 -10.34
CA GLU A 292 -21.21 5.05 -11.01
C GLU A 292 -21.28 4.74 -12.52
N GLY A 293 -20.27 4.07 -13.10
CA GLY A 293 -20.21 3.68 -14.50
C GLY A 293 -19.98 4.86 -15.46
N ALA A 294 -19.28 5.91 -15.00
CA ALA A 294 -19.03 7.15 -15.74
C ALA A 294 -18.06 6.96 -16.93
#